data_558e2786443dec99e56cc1755904c533
#
_entry.id   558e2786443dec99e56cc1755904c533
#
_cell.length_a   1.000
_cell.length_b   1.000
_cell.length_c   1.000
_cell.angle_alpha   90.00
_cell.angle_beta   90.00
_cell.angle_gamma   90.00
#
_symmetry.space_group_name_H-M   'P 1'
#
loop_
_entity.id
_entity.type
_entity.pdbx_description
1 polymer ?
#
loop_
_entity_poly.entity_id
_entity_poly.type
_entity_poly.pdbx_seq_one_letter_code
_entity_poly.pdbx_strand_id
1 'polypeptide(L)'
;DLEQEHTSGVDRITIPCLEIKDAPMFAYRGMHLDVSRHYFPKEFIKQYIAELAALKMNTFHWHLTDDQGWRIEIKQYPDLTGKGAYREETLIGHYNDTPQRFDGKPYGGFYTQQEVKEIVAFAKEHHVTIIPEIELPGHAQAAIHAYPDLGCTKEQVAVATKWGVFENIYCPKPETFTFLKNVLDEVMELFPGAYIHIGGDEAPKTNWKACPNCQKLITEKNLINEHGLQSYFITEIEKHINSKGKKIIGWDEILEGGLAPNATVMSWRGTQGAVDAAKQGHDVILTPTSHAYFDYYQATHQDEPTAIGGYLPLKKVFGFNPIPVALQNTDAATHVLGAQGNLWTEYMATQDQVEYMTFPRIFAMSEVLWKGPTNDLEKDYINFLSRLEPHLQRLDTKHINYGNHLYDLEGGVLKNQGVITYALTTPTQGKEIKYRINGQEEQTYEAPFGISQDAIITGQVYKEGKIVGRAFTDTIVYHKAITATVAVNVAPHPSYSAGGTPALINGISGSNTRFGDKEWLGFWGEDLEITISFANPTKISKISTRFYNANGQWLYAPKEIEIQTDYGLLPKINLPSTNQTILDVNLKVGVTTSFIKISVPSYGIIPDGLQGAGNKAWTFIDEIVVE
;
A
#
# COMPACT_ATOMS: atom_id res chain seq x y z
N ASP A 1 28.35 -1.71 13.22
CA ASP A 1 29.69 -2.32 13.25
C ASP A 1 30.18 -2.56 14.70
N LEU A 2 30.13 -1.57 15.61
CA LEU A 2 30.51 -1.75 17.02
C LEU A 2 29.65 -2.79 17.75
N GLU A 3 28.35 -2.84 17.47
CA GLU A 3 27.44 -3.85 18.04
C GLU A 3 27.71 -5.26 17.50
N GLN A 4 28.10 -5.39 16.23
CA GLN A 4 28.48 -6.68 15.64
C GLN A 4 29.77 -7.25 16.25
N GLU A 5 30.77 -6.42 16.52
CA GLU A 5 31.99 -6.85 17.19
C GLU A 5 31.75 -7.25 18.64
N HIS A 6 30.80 -6.59 19.34
CA HIS A 6 30.45 -6.97 20.70
C HIS A 6 29.78 -8.34 20.82
N THR A 7 29.00 -8.73 19.80
CA THR A 7 28.37 -10.06 19.73
C THR A 7 29.34 -11.18 19.31
N SER A 8 30.49 -10.85 18.75
CA SER A 8 31.52 -11.81 18.34
C SER A 8 32.51 -12.22 19.46
N GLY A 9 32.36 -11.72 20.68
CA GLY A 9 33.21 -12.07 21.83
C GLY A 9 34.63 -11.49 21.77
N VAL A 10 34.82 -10.39 21.05
CA VAL A 10 36.09 -9.71 20.93
C VAL A 10 36.28 -8.73 22.12
N ASP A 11 37.34 -8.94 22.90
CA ASP A 11 37.66 -8.10 24.09
C ASP A 11 38.10 -6.65 23.75
N ARG A 12 38.37 -6.35 22.50
CA ARG A 12 38.82 -5.03 22.03
C ARG A 12 38.22 -4.68 20.68
N ILE A 13 37.62 -3.50 20.60
CA ILE A 13 37.16 -2.88 19.36
C ILE A 13 38.16 -1.79 18.95
N THR A 14 38.68 -1.86 17.74
CA THR A 14 39.54 -0.83 17.16
C THR A 14 38.71 0.11 16.30
N ILE A 15 38.60 1.36 16.74
CA ILE A 15 37.91 2.41 15.97
C ILE A 15 39.01 3.25 15.29
N PRO A 16 39.01 3.33 13.94
CA PRO A 16 39.94 4.20 13.23
C PRO A 16 39.62 5.67 13.54
N CYS A 17 40.66 6.50 13.55
CA CYS A 17 40.48 7.94 13.62
C CYS A 17 39.79 8.41 12.32
N LEU A 18 38.61 9.01 12.45
CA LEU A 18 37.86 9.51 11.32
C LEU A 18 37.09 10.79 11.67
N GLU A 19 36.85 11.61 10.68
CA GLU A 19 35.97 12.78 10.77
C GLU A 19 34.67 12.46 10.04
N ILE A 20 33.54 12.57 10.75
CA ILE A 20 32.20 12.37 10.18
C ILE A 20 31.52 13.73 10.08
N LYS A 21 31.12 14.11 8.83
CA LYS A 21 30.24 15.23 8.56
C LYS A 21 28.94 14.67 8.00
N ASP A 22 27.92 14.61 8.81
CA ASP A 22 26.65 13.97 8.47
C ASP A 22 25.47 14.73 9.10
N ALA A 23 24.39 14.89 8.34
CA ALA A 23 23.16 15.51 8.78
C ALA A 23 21.98 14.94 7.97
N PRO A 24 20.79 14.85 8.57
CA PRO A 24 19.61 14.42 7.84
C PRO A 24 19.17 15.45 6.79
N MET A 25 18.72 14.96 5.61
CA MET A 25 18.12 15.80 4.59
C MET A 25 16.75 16.33 5.03
N PHE A 26 15.96 15.51 5.73
CA PHE A 26 14.63 15.86 6.19
C PHE A 26 14.53 15.88 7.72
N ALA A 27 13.85 16.91 8.24
CA ALA A 27 13.61 17.06 9.67
C ALA A 27 12.62 16.02 10.22
N TYR A 28 11.57 15.70 9.43
CA TYR A 28 10.58 14.67 9.77
C TYR A 28 10.95 13.35 9.08
N ARG A 29 11.17 12.32 9.87
CA ARG A 29 11.48 10.96 9.39
C ARG A 29 10.62 9.99 10.19
N GLY A 30 9.44 9.68 9.62
CA GLY A 30 8.36 9.03 10.35
C GLY A 30 8.10 7.59 9.95
N MET A 31 7.51 6.86 10.89
CA MET A 31 6.87 5.58 10.65
C MET A 31 5.58 5.50 11.46
N HIS A 32 4.52 5.03 10.81
CA HIS A 32 3.19 4.87 11.38
C HIS A 32 2.97 3.42 11.81
N LEU A 33 2.13 3.23 12.82
CA LEU A 33 1.57 1.92 13.17
C LEU A 33 0.12 2.09 13.62
N ASP A 34 -0.77 1.41 12.91
CA ASP A 34 -2.15 1.23 13.31
C ASP A 34 -2.25 0.17 14.41
N VAL A 35 -2.77 0.56 15.57
CA VAL A 35 -3.06 -0.35 16.68
C VAL A 35 -4.55 -0.51 16.93
N SER A 36 -5.37 0.11 16.07
CA SER A 36 -6.82 0.07 16.16
C SER A 36 -7.39 -1.16 15.48
N ARG A 37 -7.01 -1.45 14.23
CA ARG A 37 -7.46 -2.66 13.52
C ARG A 37 -6.95 -3.91 14.23
N HIS A 38 -5.67 -3.94 14.64
CA HIS A 38 -5.12 -4.95 15.54
C HIS A 38 -4.31 -4.30 16.66
N TYR A 39 -4.56 -4.76 17.90
CA TYR A 39 -3.88 -4.27 19.10
C TYR A 39 -2.55 -5.00 19.31
N PHE A 40 -1.52 -4.25 19.68
CA PHE A 40 -0.19 -4.78 20.02
C PHE A 40 0.20 -4.38 21.43
N PRO A 41 0.83 -5.28 22.22
CA PRO A 41 1.22 -4.99 23.58
C PRO A 41 2.32 -3.94 23.66
N LYS A 42 2.41 -3.22 24.78
CA LYS A 42 3.36 -2.12 24.99
C LYS A 42 4.83 -2.51 24.76
N GLU A 43 5.19 -3.76 25.03
CA GLU A 43 6.57 -4.24 24.84
C GLU A 43 6.94 -4.27 23.35
N PHE A 44 6.01 -4.68 22.50
CA PHE A 44 6.20 -4.60 21.05
C PHE A 44 6.31 -3.14 20.57
N ILE A 45 5.48 -2.24 21.11
CA ILE A 45 5.57 -0.80 20.75
C ILE A 45 6.95 -0.24 21.13
N LYS A 46 7.49 -0.60 22.29
CA LYS A 46 8.85 -0.20 22.69
C LYS A 46 9.92 -0.80 21.77
N GLN A 47 9.82 -2.08 21.43
CA GLN A 47 10.72 -2.72 20.45
C GLN A 47 10.67 -1.98 19.11
N TYR A 48 9.47 -1.70 18.59
CA TYR A 48 9.28 -0.97 17.35
C TYR A 48 9.94 0.41 17.39
N ILE A 49 9.76 1.18 18.46
CA ILE A 49 10.41 2.48 18.67
C ILE A 49 11.95 2.35 18.70
N ALA A 50 12.49 1.32 19.36
CA ALA A 50 13.93 1.09 19.40
C ALA A 50 14.52 0.81 18.01
N GLU A 51 13.80 0.04 17.17
CA GLU A 51 14.24 -0.20 15.78
C GLU A 51 14.14 1.06 14.92
N LEU A 52 13.10 1.89 15.10
CA LEU A 52 13.01 3.20 14.45
C LEU A 52 14.23 4.07 14.80
N ALA A 53 14.56 4.17 16.08
CA ALA A 53 15.71 4.94 16.56
C ALA A 53 17.04 4.42 15.99
N ALA A 54 17.23 3.09 15.92
CA ALA A 54 18.41 2.46 15.33
C ALA A 54 18.60 2.82 13.85
N LEU A 55 17.52 3.15 13.15
CA LEU A 55 17.49 3.59 11.76
C LEU A 55 17.49 5.13 11.61
N LYS A 56 17.73 5.87 12.70
CA LYS A 56 17.70 7.35 12.71
C LYS A 56 16.34 7.94 12.31
N MET A 57 15.26 7.17 12.38
CA MET A 57 13.91 7.70 12.36
C MET A 57 13.64 8.43 13.67
N ASN A 58 12.94 9.57 13.62
CA ASN A 58 12.74 10.41 14.81
C ASN A 58 11.28 10.64 15.16
N THR A 59 10.36 10.03 14.41
CA THR A 59 8.91 10.22 14.61
C THR A 59 8.20 8.88 14.54
N PHE A 60 7.41 8.58 15.57
CA PHE A 60 6.47 7.47 15.58
C PHE A 60 5.04 8.03 15.55
N HIS A 61 4.33 7.79 14.47
CA HIS A 61 2.92 8.12 14.32
C HIS A 61 2.07 6.95 14.82
N TRP A 62 1.38 7.15 15.92
CA TRP A 62 0.64 6.10 16.64
C TRP A 62 -0.85 6.27 16.42
N HIS A 63 -1.44 5.45 15.55
CA HIS A 63 -2.85 5.48 15.22
C HIS A 63 -3.66 4.72 16.27
N LEU A 64 -4.26 5.46 17.19
CA LEU A 64 -4.82 4.94 18.45
C LEU A 64 -6.33 4.70 18.40
N THR A 65 -7.05 5.25 17.42
CA THR A 65 -8.50 5.16 17.35
C THR A 65 -9.01 5.00 15.94
N ASP A 66 -9.97 4.09 15.74
CA ASP A 66 -10.65 3.87 14.46
C ASP A 66 -11.98 3.14 14.69
N ASP A 67 -12.72 2.81 13.65
CA ASP A 67 -14.02 2.14 13.68
C ASP A 67 -13.99 0.78 14.38
N GLN A 68 -12.83 0.09 14.35
CA GLN A 68 -12.65 -1.26 14.89
C GLN A 68 -12.12 -1.30 16.32
N GLY A 69 -11.79 -0.13 16.89
CA GLY A 69 -11.40 -0.06 18.29
C GLY A 69 -10.80 1.27 18.73
N TRP A 70 -11.10 1.63 19.96
CA TRP A 70 -10.52 2.75 20.68
C TRP A 70 -9.41 2.25 21.62
N ARG A 71 -8.17 2.68 21.45
CA ARG A 71 -7.02 2.03 22.10
C ARG A 71 -6.33 2.83 23.21
N ILE A 72 -6.82 4.01 23.59
CA ILE A 72 -6.22 4.82 24.64
C ILE A 72 -7.21 5.12 25.76
N GLU A 73 -6.79 4.91 27.02
CA GLU A 73 -7.61 5.24 28.19
C GLU A 73 -7.84 6.76 28.29
N ILE A 74 -9.12 7.14 28.39
CA ILE A 74 -9.58 8.51 28.69
C ILE A 74 -10.39 8.43 29.98
N LYS A 75 -9.87 8.99 31.06
CA LYS A 75 -10.46 8.86 32.41
C LYS A 75 -11.83 9.49 32.54
N GLN A 76 -12.05 10.60 31.82
CA GLN A 76 -13.36 11.24 31.80
C GLN A 76 -14.43 10.45 31.05
N TYR A 77 -14.00 9.55 30.15
CA TYR A 77 -14.89 8.78 29.28
C TYR A 77 -14.54 7.28 29.30
N PRO A 78 -14.77 6.59 30.43
CA PRO A 78 -14.31 5.23 30.65
C PRO A 78 -14.94 4.20 29.68
N ASP A 79 -16.13 4.47 29.12
CA ASP A 79 -16.78 3.59 28.16
C ASP A 79 -16.03 3.53 26.80
N LEU A 80 -15.17 4.50 26.49
CA LEU A 80 -14.30 4.42 25.30
C LEU A 80 -13.44 3.16 25.32
N THR A 81 -12.86 2.83 26.47
CA THR A 81 -12.08 1.59 26.64
C THR A 81 -12.89 0.44 27.20
N GLY A 82 -13.96 0.73 27.99
CA GLY A 82 -14.83 -0.31 28.52
C GLY A 82 -15.71 -1.00 27.47
N LYS A 83 -16.08 -0.28 26.43
CA LYS A 83 -16.94 -0.77 25.32
C LYS A 83 -16.25 -0.60 23.96
N GLY A 84 -15.78 0.61 23.64
CA GLY A 84 -15.23 0.93 22.33
C GLY A 84 -13.92 0.23 21.99
N ALA A 85 -13.20 -0.35 22.97
CA ALA A 85 -11.97 -1.10 22.73
C ALA A 85 -12.20 -2.55 22.29
N TYR A 86 -13.43 -3.04 22.25
CA TYR A 86 -13.75 -4.45 22.02
C TYR A 86 -14.77 -4.62 20.90
N ARG A 87 -14.51 -5.53 19.96
CA ARG A 87 -15.44 -5.96 18.93
C ARG A 87 -15.83 -7.44 19.13
N GLU A 88 -16.99 -7.82 18.62
CA GLU A 88 -17.55 -9.17 18.86
C GLU A 88 -16.80 -10.25 18.10
N GLU A 89 -16.29 -9.95 16.91
CA GLU A 89 -15.58 -10.87 16.02
C GLU A 89 -14.69 -10.10 15.05
N THR A 90 -13.89 -10.81 14.27
CA THR A 90 -13.03 -10.22 13.26
C THR A 90 -13.20 -10.92 11.90
N LEU A 91 -13.20 -10.15 10.81
CA LEU A 91 -13.19 -10.66 9.44
C LEU A 91 -12.01 -11.59 9.21
N ILE A 92 -12.28 -12.75 8.58
CA ILE A 92 -11.27 -13.72 8.12
C ILE A 92 -11.14 -13.63 6.61
N GLY A 93 -9.91 -13.63 6.10
CA GLY A 93 -9.62 -13.51 4.67
C GLY A 93 -9.66 -12.06 4.21
N HIS A 94 -9.80 -11.87 2.92
CA HIS A 94 -9.83 -10.53 2.34
C HIS A 94 -11.25 -9.92 2.42
N TYR A 95 -11.38 -8.62 2.64
CA TYR A 95 -12.70 -7.95 2.77
C TYR A 95 -13.55 -8.04 1.50
N ASN A 96 -12.94 -8.34 0.35
CA ASN A 96 -13.63 -8.60 -0.92
C ASN A 96 -14.09 -10.06 -1.09
N ASP A 97 -13.76 -10.95 -0.16
CA ASP A 97 -14.20 -12.34 -0.24
C ASP A 97 -15.73 -12.42 -0.19
N THR A 98 -16.30 -13.32 -0.99
CA THR A 98 -17.75 -13.51 -1.02
C THR A 98 -18.08 -15.01 -0.93
N PRO A 99 -18.83 -15.45 0.10
CA PRO A 99 -19.31 -14.67 1.25
C PRO A 99 -18.16 -14.29 2.22
N GLN A 100 -18.29 -13.16 2.88
CA GLN A 100 -17.40 -12.80 3.98
C GLN A 100 -17.55 -13.80 5.15
N ARG A 101 -16.46 -14.08 5.83
CA ARG A 101 -16.41 -14.99 6.99
C ARG A 101 -15.82 -14.27 8.20
N PHE A 102 -16.26 -14.65 9.38
CA PHE A 102 -15.80 -14.08 10.64
C PHE A 102 -15.34 -15.17 11.59
N ASP A 103 -14.46 -14.85 12.53
CA ASP A 103 -13.88 -15.81 13.46
C ASP A 103 -14.78 -16.13 14.67
N GLY A 104 -15.84 -15.32 14.89
CA GLY A 104 -16.77 -15.48 16.00
C GLY A 104 -16.12 -15.31 17.38
N LYS A 105 -14.98 -14.61 17.47
CA LYS A 105 -14.21 -14.44 18.71
C LYS A 105 -14.11 -12.96 19.09
N PRO A 106 -14.48 -12.59 20.33
CA PRO A 106 -14.25 -11.25 20.81
C PRO A 106 -12.78 -10.86 20.73
N TYR A 107 -12.53 -9.64 20.25
CA TYR A 107 -11.19 -9.11 20.07
C TYR A 107 -11.10 -7.68 20.63
N GLY A 108 -10.00 -7.35 21.30
CA GLY A 108 -9.77 -5.99 21.76
C GLY A 108 -8.53 -5.85 22.66
N GLY A 109 -8.39 -4.66 23.20
CA GLY A 109 -7.31 -4.24 24.06
C GLY A 109 -7.16 -2.72 24.02
N PHE A 110 -6.47 -2.15 25.00
CA PHE A 110 -6.18 -0.71 25.04
C PHE A 110 -4.94 -0.47 25.91
N TYR A 111 -4.39 0.72 25.80
CA TYR A 111 -3.29 1.20 26.64
C TYR A 111 -3.85 2.06 27.75
N THR A 112 -3.47 1.75 28.99
CA THR A 112 -3.72 2.63 30.13
C THR A 112 -2.87 3.89 30.02
N GLN A 113 -3.28 4.98 30.63
CA GLN A 113 -2.46 6.21 30.67
C GLN A 113 -1.08 5.99 31.26
N GLN A 114 -0.95 5.03 32.19
CA GLN A 114 0.33 4.66 32.77
C GLN A 114 1.24 4.00 31.71
N GLU A 115 0.72 3.07 30.92
CA GLU A 115 1.47 2.43 29.84
C GLU A 115 1.84 3.43 28.75
N VAL A 116 0.95 4.36 28.39
CA VAL A 116 1.26 5.46 27.46
C VAL A 116 2.43 6.29 27.97
N LYS A 117 2.43 6.69 29.26
CA LYS A 117 3.54 7.45 29.88
C LYS A 117 4.87 6.68 29.83
N GLU A 118 4.83 5.37 30.07
CA GLU A 118 6.02 4.52 29.98
C GLU A 118 6.56 4.47 28.54
N ILE A 119 5.68 4.33 27.54
CA ILE A 119 6.06 4.31 26.13
C ILE A 119 6.61 5.67 25.70
N VAL A 120 5.98 6.77 26.09
CA VAL A 120 6.44 8.13 25.77
C VAL A 120 7.79 8.43 26.41
N ALA A 121 8.01 8.01 27.67
CA ALA A 121 9.31 8.14 28.33
C ALA A 121 10.40 7.34 27.61
N PHE A 122 10.10 6.08 27.23
CA PHE A 122 11.00 5.24 26.47
C PHE A 122 11.35 5.84 25.09
N ALA A 123 10.35 6.35 24.37
CA ALA A 123 10.56 7.02 23.07
C ALA A 123 11.48 8.24 23.20
N LYS A 124 11.29 9.03 24.27
CA LYS A 124 12.14 10.20 24.57
C LYS A 124 13.60 9.81 24.80
N GLU A 125 13.86 8.72 25.52
CA GLU A 125 15.22 8.19 25.73
C GLU A 125 15.88 7.75 24.43
N HIS A 126 15.07 7.32 23.45
CA HIS A 126 15.50 6.92 22.11
C HIS A 126 15.46 8.05 21.07
N HIS A 127 15.20 9.30 21.50
CA HIS A 127 15.10 10.48 20.63
C HIS A 127 14.01 10.35 19.55
N VAL A 128 12.94 9.59 19.82
CA VAL A 128 11.77 9.44 18.96
C VAL A 128 10.61 10.24 19.56
N THR A 129 10.01 11.11 18.77
CA THR A 129 8.79 11.83 19.14
C THR A 129 7.57 11.02 18.73
N ILE A 130 6.65 10.79 19.66
CA ILE A 130 5.37 10.15 19.33
C ILE A 130 4.35 11.23 18.95
N ILE A 131 3.68 11.02 17.80
CA ILE A 131 2.52 11.78 17.36
C ILE A 131 1.31 10.85 17.52
N PRO A 132 0.43 11.11 18.50
CA PRO A 132 -0.80 10.34 18.65
C PRO A 132 -1.82 10.78 17.60
N GLU A 133 -2.56 9.83 17.05
CA GLU A 133 -3.71 10.09 16.19
C GLU A 133 -5.01 9.75 16.89
N ILE A 134 -5.91 10.72 16.91
CA ILE A 134 -7.30 10.60 17.36
C ILE A 134 -8.20 11.00 16.20
N GLU A 135 -8.85 10.03 15.62
CA GLU A 135 -9.65 10.19 14.41
C GLU A 135 -10.88 11.08 14.61
N LEU A 136 -11.05 12.02 13.70
CA LEU A 136 -12.23 12.87 13.58
C LEU A 136 -12.33 13.53 12.18
N PRO A 137 -13.51 13.82 11.62
CA PRO A 137 -14.82 13.40 12.13
C PRO A 137 -15.20 11.98 11.70
N GLY A 138 -14.47 11.37 10.75
CA GLY A 138 -14.60 9.99 10.30
C GLY A 138 -13.99 8.99 11.27
N HIS A 139 -14.02 7.71 10.91
CA HIS A 139 -13.40 6.60 11.67
C HIS A 139 -13.76 6.64 13.18
N ALA A 140 -15.02 6.98 13.48
CA ALA A 140 -15.51 7.28 14.82
C ALA A 140 -16.45 6.22 15.40
N GLN A 141 -16.70 5.10 14.67
CA GLN A 141 -17.75 4.15 15.03
C GLN A 141 -17.53 3.50 16.40
N ALA A 142 -16.29 3.23 16.80
CA ALA A 142 -15.99 2.69 18.13
C ALA A 142 -16.34 3.69 19.25
N ALA A 143 -16.06 4.97 19.05
CA ALA A 143 -16.44 6.02 20.00
C ALA A 143 -17.96 6.23 20.03
N ILE A 144 -18.63 6.19 18.88
CA ILE A 144 -20.10 6.29 18.79
C ILE A 144 -20.77 5.05 19.38
N HIS A 145 -20.16 3.86 19.27
CA HIS A 145 -20.61 2.70 20.02
C HIS A 145 -20.63 2.94 21.53
N ALA A 146 -19.57 3.54 22.06
CA ALA A 146 -19.45 3.83 23.47
C ALA A 146 -20.42 4.95 23.92
N TYR A 147 -20.61 5.96 23.08
CA TYR A 147 -21.42 7.15 23.33
C TYR A 147 -22.28 7.50 22.10
N PRO A 148 -23.47 6.88 21.93
CA PRO A 148 -24.28 7.03 20.70
C PRO A 148 -24.72 8.47 20.41
N ASP A 149 -24.81 9.29 21.43
CA ASP A 149 -25.12 10.72 21.27
C ASP A 149 -24.06 11.50 20.49
N LEU A 150 -22.88 10.97 20.25
CA LEU A 150 -21.84 11.63 19.44
C LEU A 150 -22.16 11.60 17.93
N GLY A 151 -22.95 10.63 17.49
CA GLY A 151 -23.41 10.51 16.10
C GLY A 151 -24.63 11.36 15.77
N CYS A 152 -24.97 11.49 14.48
CA CYS A 152 -26.13 12.20 14.00
C CYS A 152 -27.45 11.43 14.26
N THR A 153 -27.43 10.11 14.09
CA THR A 153 -28.62 9.24 14.22
C THR A 153 -28.96 8.92 15.68
N LYS A 154 -27.95 8.96 16.56
CA LYS A 154 -28.02 8.51 17.97
C LYS A 154 -28.38 7.02 18.13
N GLU A 155 -28.28 6.27 17.05
CA GLU A 155 -28.54 4.84 17.09
C GLU A 155 -27.35 4.09 17.75
N GLN A 156 -27.69 3.00 18.45
CA GLN A 156 -26.67 2.12 18.97
C GLN A 156 -26.06 1.33 17.80
N VAL A 157 -24.80 1.61 17.48
CA VAL A 157 -24.03 0.90 16.48
C VAL A 157 -23.05 -0.08 17.16
N ALA A 158 -22.65 -1.15 16.51
CA ALA A 158 -21.60 -2.04 17.01
C ALA A 158 -20.21 -1.48 16.67
N VAL A 159 -19.19 -1.84 17.43
CA VAL A 159 -17.80 -1.67 17.01
C VAL A 159 -17.59 -2.47 15.72
N ALA A 160 -16.93 -1.91 14.72
CA ALA A 160 -16.80 -2.54 13.42
C ALA A 160 -15.97 -3.85 13.52
N THR A 161 -16.48 -4.90 12.86
CA THR A 161 -15.86 -6.25 12.84
C THR A 161 -15.12 -6.55 11.55
N LYS A 162 -15.17 -5.61 10.60
CA LYS A 162 -14.55 -5.69 9.28
C LYS A 162 -13.89 -4.36 8.90
N TRP A 163 -13.20 -4.37 7.78
CA TRP A 163 -12.48 -3.22 7.23
C TRP A 163 -13.36 -2.42 6.27
N GLY A 164 -13.10 -1.13 6.16
CA GLY A 164 -13.81 -0.23 5.24
C GLY A 164 -14.09 1.14 5.85
N VAL A 165 -14.83 1.96 5.08
CA VAL A 165 -15.29 3.29 5.47
C VAL A 165 -16.73 3.21 5.94
N PHE A 166 -17.02 3.76 7.12
CA PHE A 166 -18.33 3.63 7.76
C PHE A 166 -19.05 4.99 7.85
N GLU A 167 -20.38 4.97 7.74
CA GLU A 167 -21.23 6.16 7.73
C GLU A 167 -21.35 6.85 9.11
N ASN A 168 -20.92 6.16 10.19
CA ASN A 168 -21.06 6.63 11.55
C ASN A 168 -19.92 7.57 11.94
N ILE A 169 -20.05 8.85 11.58
CA ILE A 169 -19.10 9.91 11.88
C ILE A 169 -19.61 10.85 12.97
N TYR A 170 -18.73 11.61 13.62
CA TYR A 170 -19.10 12.58 14.64
C TYR A 170 -20.06 13.66 14.10
N CYS A 171 -21.13 13.95 14.86
CA CYS A 171 -22.05 15.04 14.56
C CYS A 171 -21.49 16.37 15.09
N PRO A 172 -21.38 17.43 14.28
CA PRO A 172 -20.81 18.73 14.69
C PRO A 172 -21.75 19.53 15.57
N LYS A 173 -21.91 19.12 16.82
CA LYS A 173 -22.76 19.79 17.82
C LYS A 173 -21.94 20.14 19.07
N PRO A 174 -22.42 21.09 19.92
CA PRO A 174 -21.67 21.58 21.08
C PRO A 174 -21.18 20.48 22.03
N GLU A 175 -21.98 19.45 22.25
CA GLU A 175 -21.69 18.33 23.15
C GLU A 175 -20.55 17.48 22.58
N THR A 176 -20.53 17.24 21.26
CA THR A 176 -19.48 16.51 20.58
C THR A 176 -18.16 17.29 20.62
N PHE A 177 -18.18 18.59 20.38
CA PHE A 177 -16.97 19.41 20.52
C PHE A 177 -16.47 19.44 21.97
N THR A 178 -17.36 19.48 22.96
CA THR A 178 -16.95 19.38 24.38
C THR A 178 -16.31 18.04 24.68
N PHE A 179 -16.91 16.96 24.23
CA PHE A 179 -16.35 15.61 24.36
C PHE A 179 -14.94 15.52 23.73
N LEU A 180 -14.80 15.92 22.46
CA LEU A 180 -13.51 15.84 21.75
C LEU A 180 -12.45 16.74 22.39
N LYS A 181 -12.79 17.93 22.84
CA LYS A 181 -11.87 18.82 23.56
C LYS A 181 -11.38 18.20 24.85
N ASN A 182 -12.26 17.58 25.63
CA ASN A 182 -11.87 16.88 26.86
C ASN A 182 -10.97 15.66 26.57
N VAL A 183 -11.26 14.88 25.54
CA VAL A 183 -10.42 13.76 25.08
C VAL A 183 -9.04 14.27 24.69
N LEU A 184 -8.99 15.31 23.87
CA LEU A 184 -7.74 15.89 23.38
C LEU A 184 -6.93 16.55 24.50
N ASP A 185 -7.56 17.12 25.53
CA ASP A 185 -6.86 17.65 26.70
C ASP A 185 -6.11 16.54 27.43
N GLU A 186 -6.72 15.37 27.70
CA GLU A 186 -6.04 14.23 28.31
C GLU A 186 -4.93 13.68 27.40
N VAL A 187 -5.16 13.59 26.08
CA VAL A 187 -4.14 13.17 25.12
C VAL A 187 -2.96 14.14 25.10
N MET A 188 -3.19 15.44 25.07
CA MET A 188 -2.14 16.44 25.06
C MET A 188 -1.28 16.45 26.34
N GLU A 189 -1.83 16.05 27.50
CA GLU A 189 -1.09 15.86 28.74
C GLU A 189 -0.15 14.64 28.68
N LEU A 190 -0.56 13.58 27.97
CA LEU A 190 0.22 12.34 27.83
C LEU A 190 1.35 12.47 26.83
N PHE A 191 1.15 13.24 25.75
CA PHE A 191 2.09 13.37 24.65
C PHE A 191 2.71 14.77 24.60
N PRO A 192 3.98 14.92 24.98
CA PRO A 192 4.63 16.24 25.07
C PRO A 192 5.00 16.84 23.71
N GLY A 193 4.95 16.07 22.63
CA GLY A 193 5.26 16.50 21.26
C GLY A 193 4.41 17.69 20.80
N ALA A 194 4.89 18.43 19.82
CA ALA A 194 4.25 19.63 19.30
C ALA A 194 2.98 19.35 18.48
N TYR A 195 2.81 18.12 18.00
CA TYR A 195 1.75 17.76 17.08
C TYR A 195 0.76 16.75 17.66
N ILE A 196 -0.50 16.90 17.29
CA ILE A 196 -1.56 15.90 17.42
C ILE A 196 -2.09 15.63 16.01
N HIS A 197 -2.13 14.39 15.60
CA HIS A 197 -2.79 13.99 14.35
C HIS A 197 -4.28 13.78 14.61
N ILE A 198 -5.11 14.34 13.77
CA ILE A 198 -6.58 14.37 13.96
C ILE A 198 -7.33 13.53 12.91
N GLY A 199 -6.63 12.78 12.08
CA GLY A 199 -7.22 12.07 10.95
C GLY A 199 -7.73 13.04 9.90
N GLY A 200 -9.03 13.08 9.71
CA GLY A 200 -9.71 13.98 8.77
C GLY A 200 -10.07 13.35 7.45
N ASP A 201 -9.64 12.12 7.22
CA ASP A 201 -9.85 11.33 6.03
C ASP A 201 -11.21 10.65 5.97
N GLU A 202 -11.57 10.24 4.78
CA GLU A 202 -12.66 9.31 4.44
C GLU A 202 -13.98 9.51 5.20
N ALA A 203 -14.33 10.75 5.61
CA ALA A 203 -15.54 11.04 6.35
C ALA A 203 -16.76 11.09 5.41
N PRO A 204 -17.67 10.08 5.39
CA PRO A 204 -18.87 10.09 4.55
C PRO A 204 -19.83 11.18 4.97
N LYS A 205 -20.43 11.85 3.99
CA LYS A 205 -21.33 12.99 4.26
C LYS A 205 -22.80 12.61 4.36
N THR A 206 -23.14 11.33 4.19
CA THR A 206 -24.53 10.83 4.16
C THR A 206 -25.34 11.23 5.39
N ASN A 207 -24.79 10.93 6.57
CA ASN A 207 -25.47 11.26 7.83
C ASN A 207 -25.55 12.78 8.08
N TRP A 208 -24.56 13.56 7.67
CA TRP A 208 -24.61 15.01 7.77
C TRP A 208 -25.64 15.62 6.82
N LYS A 209 -25.78 15.09 5.60
CA LYS A 209 -26.80 15.51 4.63
C LYS A 209 -28.22 15.28 5.15
N ALA A 210 -28.44 14.17 5.82
CA ALA A 210 -29.75 13.81 6.38
C ALA A 210 -30.02 14.48 7.73
N CYS A 211 -29.02 15.00 8.44
CA CYS A 211 -29.17 15.55 9.79
C CYS A 211 -29.67 17.00 9.78
N PRO A 212 -30.86 17.30 10.32
CA PRO A 212 -31.39 18.68 10.38
C PRO A 212 -30.47 19.67 11.12
N ASN A 213 -29.76 19.20 12.17
CA ASN A 213 -28.84 20.05 12.92
C ASN A 213 -27.61 20.42 12.10
N CYS A 214 -27.07 19.47 11.32
CA CYS A 214 -25.94 19.72 10.43
C CYS A 214 -26.34 20.71 9.32
N GLN A 215 -27.50 20.54 8.70
CA GLN A 215 -27.99 21.44 7.64
C GLN A 215 -28.27 22.84 8.19
N LYS A 216 -28.85 22.94 9.41
CA LYS A 216 -29.02 24.22 10.10
C LYS A 216 -27.67 24.91 10.36
N LEU A 217 -26.66 24.16 10.83
CA LEU A 217 -25.32 24.69 11.11
C LEU A 217 -24.63 25.20 9.84
N ILE A 218 -24.77 24.47 8.72
CA ILE A 218 -24.28 24.90 7.39
C ILE A 218 -24.86 26.26 7.03
N THR A 219 -26.18 26.42 7.21
CA THR A 219 -26.89 27.69 6.94
C THR A 219 -26.44 28.81 7.87
N GLU A 220 -26.41 28.57 9.18
CA GLU A 220 -26.08 29.57 10.22
C GLU A 220 -24.61 30.06 10.10
N LYS A 221 -23.71 29.20 9.67
CA LYS A 221 -22.27 29.52 9.49
C LYS A 221 -21.94 29.98 8.08
N ASN A 222 -22.90 30.06 7.17
CA ASN A 222 -22.71 30.37 5.75
C ASN A 222 -21.70 29.44 5.07
N LEU A 223 -21.73 28.15 5.42
CA LEU A 223 -20.91 27.11 4.80
C LEU A 223 -21.57 26.70 3.48
N ILE A 224 -20.74 26.36 2.48
CA ILE A 224 -21.27 26.06 1.13
C ILE A 224 -22.00 24.71 1.11
N ASN A 225 -21.43 23.71 1.83
CA ASN A 225 -21.90 22.32 1.85
C ASN A 225 -21.25 21.55 3.01
N GLU A 226 -21.36 20.22 3.02
CA GLU A 226 -20.78 19.33 4.02
C GLU A 226 -19.24 19.32 4.03
N HIS A 227 -18.56 19.66 2.94
CA HIS A 227 -17.10 19.85 2.94
C HIS A 227 -16.74 21.13 3.73
N GLY A 228 -17.50 22.21 3.55
CA GLY A 228 -17.39 23.39 4.39
C GLY A 228 -17.69 23.09 5.87
N LEU A 229 -18.62 22.18 6.15
CA LEU A 229 -18.92 21.74 7.52
C LEU A 229 -17.75 20.94 8.11
N GLN A 230 -17.07 20.12 7.33
CA GLN A 230 -15.85 19.42 7.79
C GLN A 230 -14.71 20.41 8.06
N SER A 231 -14.49 21.37 7.19
CA SER A 231 -13.51 22.44 7.41
C SER A 231 -13.82 23.23 8.70
N TYR A 232 -15.08 23.57 8.94
CA TYR A 232 -15.51 24.20 10.19
C TYR A 232 -15.23 23.30 11.40
N PHE A 233 -15.54 22.00 11.32
CA PHE A 233 -15.29 21.03 12.39
C PHE A 233 -13.81 20.99 12.75
N ILE A 234 -12.95 20.82 11.76
CA ILE A 234 -11.48 20.77 11.92
C ILE A 234 -10.95 22.09 12.49
N THR A 235 -11.43 23.22 11.99
CA THR A 235 -11.02 24.56 12.48
C THR A 235 -11.37 24.76 13.95
N GLU A 236 -12.52 24.29 14.43
CA GLU A 236 -12.89 24.40 15.85
C GLU A 236 -12.02 23.51 16.75
N ILE A 237 -11.59 22.35 16.26
CA ILE A 237 -10.63 21.47 16.95
C ILE A 237 -9.22 22.08 16.91
N GLU A 238 -8.78 22.58 15.77
CA GLU A 238 -7.49 23.27 15.65
C GLU A 238 -7.35 24.44 16.63
N LYS A 239 -8.36 25.31 16.71
CA LYS A 239 -8.37 26.44 17.66
C LYS A 239 -8.15 25.96 19.10
N HIS A 240 -8.77 24.86 19.49
CA HIS A 240 -8.60 24.28 20.81
C HIS A 240 -7.17 23.79 21.03
N ILE A 241 -6.64 22.98 20.10
CA ILE A 241 -5.28 22.43 20.18
C ILE A 241 -4.24 23.55 20.16
N ASN A 242 -4.41 24.56 19.30
CA ASN A 242 -3.52 25.72 19.24
C ASN A 242 -3.54 26.56 20.54
N SER A 243 -4.69 26.66 21.21
CA SER A 243 -4.82 27.35 22.51
C SER A 243 -3.98 26.70 23.62
N LYS A 244 -3.60 25.42 23.43
CA LYS A 244 -2.72 24.64 24.32
C LYS A 244 -1.26 24.63 23.84
N GLY A 245 -0.93 25.41 22.82
CA GLY A 245 0.44 25.53 22.28
C GLY A 245 0.88 24.39 21.37
N LYS A 246 -0.05 23.57 20.89
CA LYS A 246 0.21 22.47 19.93
C LYS A 246 -0.35 22.77 18.56
N LYS A 247 0.05 21.99 17.55
CA LYS A 247 -0.41 22.07 16.16
C LYS A 247 -1.13 20.79 15.76
N ILE A 248 -2.00 20.88 14.76
CA ILE A 248 -2.62 19.71 14.16
C ILE A 248 -1.82 19.20 12.95
N ILE A 249 -1.87 17.89 12.73
CA ILE A 249 -1.63 17.24 11.45
C ILE A 249 -2.95 16.58 11.05
N GLY A 250 -3.29 16.57 9.77
CA GLY A 250 -4.40 15.78 9.23
C GLY A 250 -4.08 15.26 7.85
N TRP A 251 -4.79 14.21 7.45
CA TRP A 251 -4.71 13.66 6.11
C TRP A 251 -5.16 14.68 5.08
N ASP A 252 -4.81 14.51 3.81
CA ASP A 252 -4.97 15.57 2.80
C ASP A 252 -6.43 15.92 2.46
N GLU A 253 -7.43 15.19 2.96
CA GLU A 253 -8.84 15.57 2.91
C GLU A 253 -9.17 16.82 3.72
N ILE A 254 -8.32 17.23 4.68
CA ILE A 254 -8.51 18.49 5.40
C ILE A 254 -8.40 19.74 4.51
N LEU A 255 -7.88 19.58 3.28
CA LEU A 255 -7.90 20.63 2.25
C LEU A 255 -9.31 20.90 1.71
N GLU A 256 -10.20 19.92 1.81
CA GLU A 256 -11.56 20.01 1.27
C GLU A 256 -12.42 20.99 2.07
N GLY A 257 -13.01 21.96 1.38
CA GLY A 257 -13.82 23.00 2.03
C GLY A 257 -13.03 24.13 2.70
N GLY A 258 -11.70 24.11 2.63
CA GLY A 258 -10.78 25.11 3.16
C GLY A 258 -9.92 24.60 4.31
N LEU A 259 -8.63 24.87 4.23
CA LEU A 259 -7.63 24.42 5.19
C LEU A 259 -7.65 25.31 6.46
N ALA A 260 -7.56 24.69 7.63
CA ALA A 260 -7.41 25.40 8.90
C ALA A 260 -6.05 26.13 8.96
N PRO A 261 -5.95 27.35 9.57
CA PRO A 261 -4.85 28.29 9.34
C PRO A 261 -3.44 27.79 9.68
N ASN A 262 -3.29 26.89 10.65
CA ASN A 262 -1.98 26.40 11.10
C ASN A 262 -1.82 24.88 10.94
N ALA A 263 -2.70 24.26 10.16
CA ALA A 263 -2.68 22.83 9.95
C ALA A 263 -1.46 22.39 9.12
N THR A 264 -0.85 21.28 9.50
CA THR A 264 0.11 20.54 8.70
C THR A 264 -0.63 19.46 7.93
N VAL A 265 -0.35 19.30 6.65
CA VAL A 265 -1.03 18.33 5.78
C VAL A 265 -0.18 17.09 5.57
N MET A 266 -0.74 15.91 5.86
CA MET A 266 -0.13 14.63 5.54
C MET A 266 -0.77 14.07 4.26
N SER A 267 -0.01 14.08 3.15
CA SER A 267 -0.55 13.77 1.81
C SER A 267 -0.34 12.30 1.46
N TRP A 268 -1.45 11.54 1.37
CA TRP A 268 -1.46 10.10 1.10
C TRP A 268 -2.07 9.71 -0.26
N ARG A 269 -3.08 10.44 -0.76
CA ARG A 269 -3.76 10.19 -2.05
C ARG A 269 -2.88 10.52 -3.27
N GLY A 270 -1.58 10.64 -3.08
CA GLY A 270 -0.58 11.06 -4.04
C GLY A 270 0.22 12.24 -3.50
N THR A 271 0.73 13.07 -4.39
CA THR A 271 1.54 14.25 -4.00
C THR A 271 0.83 15.58 -4.19
N GLN A 272 -0.35 15.60 -4.82
CA GLN A 272 -1.04 16.84 -5.17
C GLN A 272 -1.50 17.60 -3.93
N GLY A 273 -2.01 16.92 -2.90
CA GLY A 273 -2.41 17.56 -1.64
C GLY A 273 -1.24 18.30 -0.97
N ALA A 274 -0.05 17.68 -0.96
CA ALA A 274 1.15 18.34 -0.45
C ALA A 274 1.54 19.55 -1.29
N VAL A 275 1.45 19.48 -2.64
CA VAL A 275 1.73 20.60 -3.53
C VAL A 275 0.80 21.78 -3.26
N ASP A 276 -0.49 21.49 -3.10
CA ASP A 276 -1.51 22.52 -2.90
C ASP A 276 -1.38 23.20 -1.52
N ALA A 277 -1.08 22.41 -0.47
CA ALA A 277 -0.85 22.94 0.88
C ALA A 277 0.46 23.75 0.96
N ALA A 278 1.57 23.22 0.44
CA ALA A 278 2.86 23.91 0.47
C ALA A 278 2.83 25.24 -0.28
N LYS A 279 2.13 25.33 -1.42
CA LYS A 279 1.92 26.59 -2.15
C LYS A 279 1.08 27.62 -1.38
N GLN A 280 0.29 27.17 -0.40
CA GLN A 280 -0.46 28.05 0.50
C GLN A 280 0.34 28.41 1.76
N GLY A 281 1.59 27.94 1.89
CA GLY A 281 2.48 28.22 3.04
C GLY A 281 2.27 27.27 4.24
N HIS A 282 1.63 26.12 4.03
CA HIS A 282 1.47 25.10 5.06
C HIS A 282 2.57 24.05 4.99
N ASP A 283 3.02 23.60 6.17
CA ASP A 283 3.95 22.49 6.26
C ASP A 283 3.28 21.19 5.79
N VAL A 284 4.06 20.31 5.13
CA VAL A 284 3.55 19.06 4.56
C VAL A 284 4.45 17.87 4.86
N ILE A 285 3.83 16.71 4.99
CA ILE A 285 4.50 15.41 5.17
C ILE A 285 4.01 14.49 4.06
N LEU A 286 4.93 13.82 3.36
CA LEU A 286 4.61 12.95 2.23
C LEU A 286 4.44 11.50 2.69
N THR A 287 3.27 10.92 2.37
CA THR A 287 2.97 9.51 2.63
C THR A 287 2.21 8.88 1.44
N PRO A 288 2.62 9.15 0.18
CA PRO A 288 1.82 8.72 -0.96
C PRO A 288 1.71 7.19 -1.03
N THR A 289 0.50 6.69 -1.34
CA THR A 289 0.22 5.24 -1.51
C THR A 289 1.21 4.57 -2.44
N SER A 290 1.73 5.29 -3.43
CA SER A 290 2.68 4.77 -4.41
C SER A 290 4.05 4.39 -3.84
N HIS A 291 4.49 4.97 -2.70
CA HIS A 291 5.86 4.81 -2.16
C HIS A 291 5.93 4.61 -0.65
N ALA A 292 4.84 4.82 0.09
CA ALA A 292 4.87 4.90 1.54
C ALA A 292 3.91 3.94 2.27
N TYR A 293 3.05 3.20 1.56
CA TYR A 293 2.09 2.27 2.16
C TYR A 293 2.70 0.88 2.33
N PHE A 294 3.20 0.61 3.53
CA PHE A 294 3.88 -0.65 3.86
C PHE A 294 2.91 -1.80 4.19
N ASP A 295 1.63 -1.58 4.13
CA ASP A 295 0.57 -2.58 4.12
C ASP A 295 0.33 -3.20 2.73
N TYR A 296 0.98 -2.67 1.67
CA TYR A 296 0.96 -3.24 0.32
C TYR A 296 1.93 -4.41 0.18
N TYR A 297 1.63 -5.32 -0.75
CA TYR A 297 2.52 -6.45 -1.07
C TYR A 297 3.94 -5.98 -1.41
N GLN A 298 4.94 -6.66 -0.84
CA GLN A 298 6.36 -6.36 -1.11
C GLN A 298 6.91 -7.11 -2.31
N ALA A 299 6.34 -8.28 -2.62
CA ALA A 299 6.76 -9.15 -3.71
C ALA A 299 5.53 -9.75 -4.41
N THR A 300 5.78 -10.36 -5.57
CA THR A 300 4.75 -10.99 -6.39
C THR A 300 4.61 -12.48 -6.11
N HIS A 301 5.41 -13.04 -5.20
CA HIS A 301 5.38 -14.46 -4.86
C HIS A 301 4.03 -14.88 -4.25
N GLN A 302 3.56 -16.09 -4.59
CA GLN A 302 2.23 -16.56 -4.15
C GLN A 302 2.12 -16.77 -2.63
N ASP A 303 3.25 -16.96 -1.94
CA ASP A 303 3.33 -17.17 -0.50
C ASP A 303 3.35 -15.85 0.31
N GLU A 304 3.20 -14.69 -0.36
CA GLU A 304 3.07 -13.42 0.36
C GLU A 304 1.86 -13.47 1.31
N PRO A 305 2.02 -12.99 2.57
CA PRO A 305 0.89 -12.86 3.47
C PRO A 305 -0.19 -11.96 2.85
N THR A 306 -1.45 -12.27 3.14
CA THR A 306 -2.58 -11.44 2.66
C THR A 306 -2.38 -9.98 3.06
N ALA A 307 -2.53 -9.09 2.09
CA ALA A 307 -2.44 -7.65 2.26
C ALA A 307 -3.67 -6.96 1.66
N ILE A 308 -3.86 -5.69 1.93
CA ILE A 308 -5.00 -4.90 1.39
C ILE A 308 -5.03 -4.89 -0.14
N GLY A 309 -3.88 -5.05 -0.78
CA GLY A 309 -3.66 -4.94 -2.23
C GLY A 309 -2.41 -4.12 -2.53
N GLY A 310 -2.35 -3.58 -3.75
CA GLY A 310 -1.20 -2.77 -4.17
C GLY A 310 0.11 -3.56 -4.28
N TYR A 311 1.15 -2.90 -4.77
CA TYR A 311 2.50 -3.47 -4.89
C TYR A 311 3.56 -2.41 -4.61
N LEU A 312 4.30 -2.57 -3.54
CA LEU A 312 5.34 -1.65 -3.10
C LEU A 312 6.63 -2.41 -2.75
N PRO A 313 7.44 -2.77 -3.75
CA PRO A 313 8.72 -3.44 -3.53
C PRO A 313 9.77 -2.49 -2.94
N LEU A 314 10.78 -3.06 -2.30
CA LEU A 314 11.90 -2.33 -1.67
C LEU A 314 12.54 -1.29 -2.59
N LYS A 315 12.79 -1.63 -3.86
CA LYS A 315 13.39 -0.72 -4.86
C LYS A 315 12.55 0.53 -5.10
N LYS A 316 11.22 0.39 -5.07
CA LYS A 316 10.30 1.52 -5.26
C LYS A 316 10.34 2.48 -4.07
N VAL A 317 10.45 1.96 -2.84
CA VAL A 317 10.65 2.79 -1.65
C VAL A 317 12.00 3.50 -1.70
N PHE A 318 13.08 2.81 -2.11
CA PHE A 318 14.41 3.41 -2.25
C PHE A 318 14.47 4.50 -3.31
N GLY A 319 13.68 4.39 -4.37
CA GLY A 319 13.55 5.41 -5.43
C GLY A 319 12.65 6.59 -5.09
N PHE A 320 12.10 6.65 -3.89
CA PHE A 320 11.19 7.73 -3.50
C PHE A 320 11.89 9.08 -3.41
N ASN A 321 11.25 10.12 -3.95
CA ASN A 321 11.64 11.51 -3.71
C ASN A 321 10.54 12.22 -2.91
N PRO A 322 10.78 12.55 -1.63
CA PRO A 322 9.80 13.27 -0.81
C PRO A 322 9.47 14.67 -1.28
N ILE A 323 10.28 15.27 -2.15
CA ILE A 323 9.98 16.59 -2.72
C ILE A 323 9.30 16.39 -4.08
N PRO A 324 7.97 16.63 -4.21
CA PRO A 324 7.26 16.51 -5.47
C PRO A 324 7.90 17.36 -6.57
N VAL A 325 7.90 16.86 -7.81
CA VAL A 325 8.48 17.55 -8.97
C VAL A 325 7.96 19.01 -9.10
N ALA A 326 6.68 19.22 -8.82
CA ALA A 326 6.04 20.54 -8.88
C ALA A 326 6.52 21.53 -7.80
N LEU A 327 7.23 21.08 -6.78
CA LEU A 327 7.82 21.92 -5.73
C LEU A 327 9.33 22.07 -5.86
N GLN A 328 10.00 21.23 -6.66
CA GLN A 328 11.45 21.31 -6.82
C GLN A 328 11.89 22.68 -7.35
N ASN A 329 12.96 23.21 -6.74
CA ASN A 329 13.49 24.55 -7.05
C ASN A 329 12.51 25.71 -6.83
N THR A 330 11.53 25.55 -5.96
CA THR A 330 10.61 26.61 -5.52
C THR A 330 10.74 26.86 -4.00
N ASP A 331 10.36 28.06 -3.54
CA ASP A 331 10.34 28.37 -2.10
C ASP A 331 9.37 27.47 -1.33
N ALA A 332 8.31 27.02 -1.97
CA ALA A 332 7.34 26.10 -1.36
C ALA A 332 7.94 24.73 -0.99
N ALA A 333 9.07 24.34 -1.57
CA ALA A 333 9.78 23.12 -1.18
C ALA A 333 10.26 23.16 0.29
N THR A 334 10.46 24.34 0.87
CA THR A 334 10.88 24.51 2.28
C THR A 334 9.82 24.07 3.27
N HIS A 335 8.56 23.96 2.85
CA HIS A 335 7.45 23.45 3.64
C HIS A 335 7.41 21.91 3.70
N VAL A 336 8.20 21.20 2.89
CA VAL A 336 8.27 19.74 2.93
C VAL A 336 9.12 19.33 4.13
N LEU A 337 8.46 18.91 5.22
CA LEU A 337 9.15 18.48 6.44
C LEU A 337 9.87 17.15 6.27
N GLY A 338 9.34 16.28 5.42
CA GLY A 338 9.86 14.94 5.17
C GLY A 338 8.76 13.97 4.75
N ALA A 339 8.95 12.70 5.11
CA ALA A 339 8.00 11.64 4.76
C ALA A 339 7.90 10.57 5.86
N GLN A 340 6.92 9.70 5.68
CA GLN A 340 6.60 8.62 6.61
C GLN A 340 6.16 7.38 5.84
N GLY A 341 6.53 6.19 6.31
CA GLY A 341 5.93 4.93 5.92
C GLY A 341 4.66 4.66 6.74
N ASN A 342 3.57 4.27 6.09
CA ASN A 342 2.31 3.93 6.75
C ASN A 342 2.14 2.42 6.83
N LEU A 343 1.69 1.93 7.98
CA LEU A 343 1.46 0.51 8.23
C LEU A 343 0.07 0.32 8.83
N TRP A 344 -0.91 0.08 7.96
CA TRP A 344 -2.29 -0.22 8.32
C TRP A 344 -2.44 -1.71 8.60
N THR A 345 -3.10 -2.08 9.69
CA THR A 345 -3.01 -3.44 10.24
C THR A 345 -4.25 -4.31 10.02
N GLU A 346 -5.11 -3.99 9.05
CA GLU A 346 -6.29 -4.80 8.72
C GLU A 346 -5.93 -6.28 8.53
N TYR A 347 -4.78 -6.54 7.92
CA TYR A 347 -4.29 -7.90 7.61
C TYR A 347 -3.06 -8.31 8.40
N MET A 348 -2.72 -7.58 9.46
CA MET A 348 -1.57 -7.84 10.32
C MET A 348 -2.00 -8.05 11.77
N ALA A 349 -2.38 -9.28 12.08
CA ALA A 349 -2.87 -9.64 13.42
C ALA A 349 -1.75 -9.97 14.42
N THR A 350 -0.51 -10.16 13.96
CA THR A 350 0.63 -10.58 14.78
C THR A 350 1.82 -9.65 14.63
N GLN A 351 2.69 -9.64 15.63
CA GLN A 351 3.96 -8.90 15.62
C GLN A 351 4.83 -9.32 14.43
N ASP A 352 4.95 -10.63 14.18
CA ASP A 352 5.71 -11.17 13.05
C ASP A 352 5.23 -10.63 11.68
N GLN A 353 3.92 -10.41 11.53
CA GLN A 353 3.37 -9.82 10.30
C GLN A 353 3.71 -8.34 10.18
N VAL A 354 3.63 -7.58 11.28
CA VAL A 354 4.04 -6.17 11.31
C VAL A 354 5.53 -6.03 10.98
N GLU A 355 6.38 -6.85 11.57
CA GLU A 355 7.81 -6.90 11.30
C GLU A 355 8.08 -7.25 9.82
N TYR A 356 7.44 -8.33 9.33
CA TYR A 356 7.56 -8.74 7.93
C TYR A 356 7.23 -7.59 6.97
N MET A 357 6.14 -6.87 7.22
CA MET A 357 5.70 -5.79 6.33
C MET A 357 6.53 -4.50 6.50
N THR A 358 7.11 -4.27 7.69
CA THR A 358 7.98 -3.13 7.95
C THR A 358 9.34 -3.31 7.30
N PHE A 359 9.97 -4.47 7.53
CA PHE A 359 11.32 -4.77 7.06
C PHE A 359 11.31 -5.57 5.76
N PRO A 360 12.23 -5.27 4.83
CA PRO A 360 13.33 -4.31 4.91
C PRO A 360 12.98 -2.90 4.40
N ARG A 361 11.74 -2.60 4.02
CA ARG A 361 11.36 -1.33 3.37
C ARG A 361 11.71 -0.09 4.19
N ILE A 362 11.65 -0.18 5.51
CA ILE A 362 12.01 0.94 6.40
C ILE A 362 13.49 1.32 6.28
N PHE A 363 14.41 0.38 5.97
CA PHE A 363 15.81 0.73 5.69
C PHE A 363 15.93 1.64 4.48
N ALA A 364 15.18 1.37 3.42
CA ALA A 364 15.13 2.22 2.24
C ALA A 364 14.54 3.60 2.55
N MET A 365 13.41 3.66 3.25
CA MET A 365 12.79 4.92 3.66
C MET A 365 13.74 5.75 4.55
N SER A 366 14.42 5.11 5.52
CA SER A 366 15.35 5.81 6.40
C SER A 366 16.54 6.40 5.63
N GLU A 367 17.09 5.66 4.66
CA GLU A 367 18.18 6.18 3.82
C GLU A 367 17.74 7.36 2.95
N VAL A 368 16.57 7.27 2.33
CA VAL A 368 15.98 8.39 1.55
C VAL A 368 15.79 9.62 2.42
N LEU A 369 15.29 9.45 3.64
CA LEU A 369 15.02 10.59 4.53
C LEU A 369 16.29 11.17 5.16
N TRP A 370 17.34 10.37 5.25
CA TRP A 370 18.62 10.82 5.78
C TRP A 370 19.51 11.45 4.70
N LYS A 371 19.76 10.73 3.60
CA LYS A 371 20.66 11.17 2.54
C LYS A 371 20.00 12.03 1.46
N GLY A 372 18.69 11.95 1.30
CA GLY A 372 17.96 12.47 0.16
C GLY A 372 17.75 11.44 -0.97
N PRO A 373 16.97 11.80 -1.99
CA PRO A 373 16.66 10.91 -3.12
C PRO A 373 17.91 10.60 -3.96
N THR A 374 17.92 9.42 -4.57
CA THR A 374 18.99 9.02 -5.49
C THR A 374 18.88 9.72 -6.85
N ASN A 375 20.04 9.95 -7.49
CA ASN A 375 20.11 10.45 -8.87
C ASN A 375 20.35 9.32 -9.89
N ASP A 376 20.78 8.13 -9.44
CA ASP A 376 21.02 6.94 -10.26
C ASP A 376 20.47 5.71 -9.52
N LEU A 377 19.18 5.45 -9.73
CA LEU A 377 18.44 4.42 -9.00
C LEU A 377 19.10 3.04 -9.14
N GLU A 378 19.54 2.67 -10.32
CA GLU A 378 20.08 1.33 -10.55
C GLU A 378 21.39 1.10 -9.80
N LYS A 379 22.33 2.02 -9.94
CA LYS A 379 23.65 1.94 -9.30
C LYS A 379 23.55 2.06 -7.78
N ASP A 380 22.79 3.03 -7.31
CA ASP A 380 22.70 3.33 -5.87
C ASP A 380 21.91 2.23 -5.15
N TYR A 381 20.91 1.63 -5.80
CA TYR A 381 20.16 0.51 -5.23
C TYR A 381 21.04 -0.74 -5.06
N ILE A 382 21.91 -1.07 -6.01
CA ILE A 382 22.87 -2.17 -5.87
C ILE A 382 23.79 -1.93 -4.65
N ASN A 383 24.31 -0.70 -4.50
CA ASN A 383 25.12 -0.33 -3.34
C ASN A 383 24.32 -0.41 -2.04
N PHE A 384 23.06 0.05 -2.05
CA PHE A 384 22.16 -0.08 -0.90
C PHE A 384 21.96 -1.54 -0.49
N LEU A 385 21.69 -2.44 -1.43
CA LEU A 385 21.50 -3.87 -1.15
C LEU A 385 22.73 -4.51 -0.50
N SER A 386 23.94 -4.16 -0.94
CA SER A 386 25.17 -4.68 -0.34
C SER A 386 25.37 -4.27 1.12
N ARG A 387 24.88 -3.08 1.50
CA ARG A 387 24.89 -2.58 2.87
C ARG A 387 23.71 -3.12 3.70
N LEU A 388 22.59 -3.43 3.05
CA LEU A 388 21.41 -3.97 3.70
C LEU A 388 21.61 -5.42 4.18
N GLU A 389 22.33 -6.25 3.43
CA GLU A 389 22.54 -7.67 3.79
C GLU A 389 23.07 -7.89 5.23
N PRO A 390 24.09 -7.15 5.72
CA PRO A 390 24.52 -7.25 7.13
C PRO A 390 23.45 -6.81 8.13
N HIS A 391 22.58 -5.86 7.77
CA HIS A 391 21.50 -5.43 8.65
C HIS A 391 20.42 -6.52 8.82
N LEU A 392 20.14 -7.31 7.79
CA LEU A 392 19.23 -8.45 7.92
C LEU A 392 19.78 -9.51 8.89
N GLN A 393 21.10 -9.76 8.89
CA GLN A 393 21.72 -10.64 9.87
C GLN A 393 21.56 -10.13 11.32
N ARG A 394 21.53 -8.80 11.52
CA ARG A 394 21.23 -8.22 12.84
C ARG A 394 19.77 -8.46 13.24
N LEU A 395 18.82 -8.39 12.31
CA LEU A 395 17.42 -8.74 12.57
C LEU A 395 17.31 -10.22 12.97
N ASP A 396 18.02 -11.13 12.27
CA ASP A 396 18.09 -12.55 12.64
C ASP A 396 18.58 -12.74 14.09
N THR A 397 19.64 -12.01 14.49
CA THR A 397 20.21 -12.07 15.84
C THR A 397 19.22 -11.57 16.91
N LYS A 398 18.38 -10.60 16.55
CA LYS A 398 17.34 -10.03 17.41
C LYS A 398 16.02 -10.80 17.35
N HIS A 399 15.92 -11.83 16.52
CA HIS A 399 14.68 -12.58 16.24
C HIS A 399 13.55 -11.69 15.72
N ILE A 400 13.86 -10.68 14.91
CA ILE A 400 12.92 -9.80 14.23
C ILE A 400 12.64 -10.36 12.84
N ASN A 401 11.38 -10.54 12.51
CA ASN A 401 10.96 -11.06 11.21
C ASN A 401 11.10 -9.98 10.10
N TYR A 402 11.28 -10.41 8.86
CA TYR A 402 11.38 -9.50 7.72
C TYR A 402 11.06 -10.18 6.39
N GLY A 403 10.65 -9.41 5.38
CA GLY A 403 10.47 -9.89 4.02
C GLY A 403 11.82 -10.13 3.35
N ASN A 404 12.20 -11.39 3.18
CA ASN A 404 13.51 -11.77 2.61
C ASN A 404 13.51 -11.81 1.07
N HIS A 405 13.10 -10.70 0.42
CA HIS A 405 12.99 -10.60 -1.03
C HIS A 405 14.32 -10.31 -1.75
N LEU A 406 15.40 -10.11 -0.98
CA LEU A 406 16.73 -9.85 -1.52
C LEU A 406 17.28 -11.02 -2.35
N TYR A 407 16.76 -12.19 -2.09
CA TYR A 407 17.20 -13.43 -2.73
C TYR A 407 16.10 -14.09 -3.57
N ASP A 408 14.97 -13.41 -3.79
CA ASP A 408 13.95 -13.93 -4.68
C ASP A 408 14.48 -14.00 -6.11
N LEU A 409 14.11 -15.08 -6.81
CA LEU A 409 14.34 -15.17 -8.23
C LEU A 409 13.22 -14.48 -8.98
N GLU A 410 13.61 -13.75 -10.00
CA GLU A 410 12.71 -13.25 -11.03
C GLU A 410 13.06 -13.91 -12.36
N GLY A 411 12.04 -14.43 -13.02
CA GLY A 411 12.13 -14.99 -14.36
C GLY A 411 11.55 -14.03 -15.40
N GLY A 412 12.00 -14.13 -16.63
CA GLY A 412 11.43 -13.35 -17.71
C GLY A 412 11.81 -13.87 -19.09
N VAL A 413 10.82 -13.83 -19.99
CA VAL A 413 11.00 -14.19 -21.39
C VAL A 413 11.66 -13.02 -22.12
N LEU A 414 12.78 -13.30 -22.77
CA LEU A 414 13.50 -12.36 -23.63
C LEU A 414 13.32 -12.78 -25.09
N LYS A 415 13.07 -11.79 -25.95
CA LYS A 415 12.87 -11.98 -27.36
C LYS A 415 13.91 -11.20 -28.16
N ASN A 416 14.73 -11.89 -28.88
CA ASN A 416 15.72 -11.27 -29.76
C ASN A 416 15.69 -11.94 -31.14
N GLN A 417 15.38 -11.16 -32.18
CA GLN A 417 15.32 -11.60 -33.59
C GLN A 417 14.60 -12.94 -33.81
N GLY A 418 13.47 -13.12 -33.10
CA GLY A 418 12.65 -14.34 -33.21
C GLY A 418 13.16 -15.54 -32.36
N VAL A 419 14.28 -15.41 -31.69
CA VAL A 419 14.75 -16.38 -30.69
C VAL A 419 14.15 -16.04 -29.33
N ILE A 420 13.52 -17.00 -28.69
CA ILE A 420 12.96 -16.90 -27.35
C ILE A 420 13.94 -17.50 -26.37
N THR A 421 14.36 -16.69 -25.40
CA THR A 421 15.19 -17.14 -24.29
C THR A 421 14.54 -16.76 -22.96
N TYR A 422 14.93 -17.44 -21.90
CA TYR A 422 14.46 -17.18 -20.55
C TYR A 422 15.63 -16.76 -19.67
N ALA A 423 15.50 -15.64 -19.00
CA ALA A 423 16.49 -15.11 -18.08
C ALA A 423 16.03 -15.28 -16.63
N LEU A 424 16.99 -15.60 -15.76
CA LEU A 424 16.82 -15.61 -14.31
C LEU A 424 17.67 -14.49 -13.71
N THR A 425 17.07 -13.75 -12.79
CA THR A 425 17.76 -12.67 -12.06
C THR A 425 17.44 -12.74 -10.58
N THR A 426 18.32 -12.18 -9.75
CA THR A 426 18.06 -11.93 -8.33
C THR A 426 18.55 -10.52 -7.99
N PRO A 427 17.88 -9.80 -7.10
CA PRO A 427 18.26 -8.44 -6.72
C PRO A 427 19.71 -8.32 -6.21
N THR A 428 20.24 -9.35 -5.54
CA THR A 428 21.57 -9.32 -4.96
C THR A 428 22.62 -9.93 -5.88
N GLN A 429 23.74 -9.22 -6.07
CA GLN A 429 24.85 -9.68 -6.89
C GLN A 429 25.69 -10.78 -6.23
N GLY A 430 26.44 -11.55 -7.04
CA GLY A 430 27.39 -12.55 -6.56
C GLY A 430 26.78 -13.79 -5.92
N LYS A 431 25.51 -14.05 -6.20
CA LYS A 431 24.82 -15.27 -5.76
C LYS A 431 24.82 -16.31 -6.88
N GLU A 432 24.92 -17.59 -6.51
CA GLU A 432 24.75 -18.70 -7.44
C GLU A 432 23.26 -18.97 -7.62
N ILE A 433 22.81 -19.07 -8.88
CA ILE A 433 21.44 -19.47 -9.21
C ILE A 433 21.50 -20.87 -9.80
N LYS A 434 20.70 -21.79 -9.25
CA LYS A 434 20.50 -23.13 -9.82
C LYS A 434 19.06 -23.30 -10.26
N TYR A 435 18.86 -23.97 -11.39
CA TYR A 435 17.55 -24.15 -11.99
C TYR A 435 17.36 -25.51 -12.63
N ARG A 436 16.11 -25.88 -12.89
CA ARG A 436 15.69 -27.08 -13.64
C ARG A 436 14.61 -26.69 -14.65
N ILE A 437 14.59 -27.36 -15.80
CA ILE A 437 13.54 -27.25 -16.79
C ILE A 437 12.78 -28.58 -16.82
N ASN A 438 11.46 -28.56 -16.66
CA ASN A 438 10.59 -29.75 -16.69
C ASN A 438 11.07 -30.88 -15.76
N GLY A 439 11.63 -30.54 -14.59
CA GLY A 439 12.12 -31.50 -13.60
C GLY A 439 13.39 -32.25 -14.01
N GLN A 440 14.09 -31.80 -15.05
CA GLN A 440 15.38 -32.39 -15.50
C GLN A 440 16.50 -32.11 -14.48
N GLU A 441 17.72 -32.50 -14.84
CA GLU A 441 18.91 -32.31 -14.01
C GLU A 441 19.13 -30.81 -13.69
N GLU A 442 19.60 -30.57 -12.47
CA GLU A 442 19.89 -29.20 -11.98
C GLU A 442 21.11 -28.62 -12.70
N GLN A 443 20.96 -27.37 -13.12
CA GLN A 443 21.98 -26.62 -13.83
C GLN A 443 22.29 -25.32 -13.07
N THR A 444 23.55 -24.88 -13.14
CA THR A 444 23.95 -23.55 -12.70
C THR A 444 23.62 -22.55 -13.82
N TYR A 445 22.97 -21.46 -13.45
CA TYR A 445 22.60 -20.40 -14.38
C TYR A 445 23.79 -19.48 -14.64
N GLU A 446 24.21 -19.40 -15.90
CA GLU A 446 25.29 -18.52 -16.35
C GLU A 446 24.79 -17.46 -17.34
N ALA A 447 23.79 -17.80 -18.14
CA ALA A 447 23.22 -16.92 -19.17
C ALA A 447 21.78 -17.33 -19.52
N PRO A 448 21.01 -16.46 -20.21
CA PRO A 448 19.68 -16.81 -20.70
C PRO A 448 19.70 -18.05 -21.59
N PHE A 449 18.77 -18.98 -21.38
CA PHE A 449 18.66 -20.24 -22.11
C PHE A 449 17.43 -20.27 -23.02
N GLY A 450 17.49 -21.06 -24.11
CA GLY A 450 16.45 -21.11 -25.14
C GLY A 450 15.19 -21.83 -24.68
N ILE A 451 14.01 -21.29 -25.05
CA ILE A 451 12.70 -21.91 -24.88
C ILE A 451 12.07 -22.11 -26.26
N SER A 452 11.67 -23.34 -26.58
CA SER A 452 11.06 -23.72 -27.87
C SER A 452 9.79 -24.59 -27.73
N GLN A 453 9.36 -24.86 -26.51
CA GLN A 453 8.17 -25.63 -26.16
C GLN A 453 7.71 -25.24 -24.76
N ASP A 454 6.56 -25.76 -24.33
CA ASP A 454 6.07 -25.57 -22.95
C ASP A 454 7.15 -25.97 -21.94
N ALA A 455 7.31 -25.13 -20.92
CA ALA A 455 8.35 -25.32 -19.92
C ALA A 455 7.86 -24.96 -18.52
N ILE A 456 8.21 -25.80 -17.54
CA ILE A 456 8.14 -25.48 -16.12
C ILE A 456 9.57 -25.24 -15.66
N ILE A 457 9.86 -24.03 -15.24
CA ILE A 457 11.18 -23.62 -14.76
C ILE A 457 11.11 -23.48 -13.25
N THR A 458 11.96 -24.25 -12.55
CA THR A 458 12.14 -24.14 -11.10
C THR A 458 13.55 -23.67 -10.80
N GLY A 459 13.71 -22.87 -9.75
CA GLY A 459 15.03 -22.35 -9.39
C GLY A 459 15.18 -21.95 -7.94
N GLN A 460 16.43 -21.80 -7.51
CA GLN A 460 16.79 -21.32 -6.19
C GLN A 460 18.09 -20.51 -6.19
N VAL A 461 18.22 -19.60 -5.22
CA VAL A 461 19.42 -18.80 -4.99
C VAL A 461 20.26 -19.42 -3.88
N TYR A 462 21.56 -19.47 -4.09
CA TYR A 462 22.54 -19.99 -3.14
C TYR A 462 23.55 -18.91 -2.75
N LYS A 463 23.86 -18.84 -1.47
CA LYS A 463 24.95 -18.05 -0.90
C LYS A 463 25.86 -18.99 -0.11
N GLU A 464 27.14 -19.06 -0.47
CA GLU A 464 28.11 -19.93 0.19
C GLU A 464 27.66 -21.40 0.29
N GLY A 465 27.03 -21.90 -0.79
CA GLY A 465 26.51 -23.27 -0.87
C GLY A 465 25.21 -23.55 -0.11
N LYS A 466 24.63 -22.54 0.55
CA LYS A 466 23.34 -22.66 1.26
C LYS A 466 22.23 -21.98 0.49
N ILE A 467 21.04 -22.57 0.50
CA ILE A 467 19.83 -21.96 -0.05
C ILE A 467 19.48 -20.73 0.80
N VAL A 468 19.23 -19.57 0.15
CA VAL A 468 18.94 -18.30 0.85
C VAL A 468 17.63 -17.64 0.39
N GLY A 469 17.11 -18.00 -0.77
CA GLY A 469 15.84 -17.48 -1.30
C GLY A 469 14.71 -18.48 -1.18
N ARG A 470 13.52 -18.04 -1.54
CA ARG A 470 12.34 -18.90 -1.71
C ARG A 470 12.50 -19.76 -2.96
N ALA A 471 11.81 -20.90 -3.01
CA ALA A 471 11.71 -21.70 -4.22
C ALA A 471 10.96 -20.88 -5.30
N PHE A 472 11.52 -20.83 -6.49
CA PHE A 472 10.95 -20.17 -7.65
C PHE A 472 10.33 -21.20 -8.59
N THR A 473 9.18 -20.90 -9.15
CA THR A 473 8.55 -21.69 -10.21
C THR A 473 7.85 -20.76 -11.18
N ASP A 474 8.13 -20.94 -12.46
CA ASP A 474 7.45 -20.27 -13.55
C ASP A 474 6.98 -21.29 -14.59
N THR A 475 5.84 -21.03 -15.22
CA THR A 475 5.26 -21.90 -16.24
C THR A 475 5.08 -21.13 -17.54
N ILE A 476 5.73 -21.60 -18.59
CA ILE A 476 5.63 -20.99 -19.92
C ILE A 476 4.78 -21.90 -20.81
N VAL A 477 3.73 -21.34 -21.37
CA VAL A 477 2.95 -21.92 -22.46
C VAL A 477 3.50 -21.40 -23.78
N TYR A 478 4.17 -22.26 -24.56
CA TYR A 478 4.79 -21.88 -25.83
C TYR A 478 3.75 -21.88 -26.95
N HIS A 479 3.38 -20.71 -27.42
CA HIS A 479 2.34 -20.53 -28.44
C HIS A 479 2.81 -19.63 -29.61
N LYS A 480 2.02 -19.55 -30.68
CA LYS A 480 2.43 -18.87 -31.93
C LYS A 480 2.67 -17.37 -31.77
N ALA A 481 1.96 -16.71 -30.85
CA ALA A 481 2.17 -15.28 -30.62
C ALA A 481 3.44 -14.96 -29.84
N ILE A 482 4.08 -15.92 -29.15
CA ILE A 482 5.30 -15.65 -28.37
C ILE A 482 6.42 -15.08 -29.22
N THR A 483 6.47 -15.41 -30.51
CA THR A 483 7.42 -14.88 -31.49
C THR A 483 6.91 -13.64 -32.25
N ALA A 484 5.62 -13.30 -32.10
CA ALA A 484 4.98 -12.16 -32.78
C ALA A 484 5.34 -10.81 -32.13
N THR A 485 4.99 -9.69 -32.72
CA THR A 485 5.02 -8.38 -32.10
C THR A 485 3.65 -8.02 -31.59
N VAL A 486 3.58 -7.29 -30.46
CA VAL A 486 2.33 -6.82 -29.91
C VAL A 486 2.38 -5.31 -29.73
N ALA A 487 1.27 -4.64 -30.04
CA ALA A 487 1.08 -3.22 -29.82
C ALA A 487 -0.31 -2.98 -29.22
N VAL A 488 -0.41 -1.94 -28.39
CA VAL A 488 -1.68 -1.48 -27.82
C VAL A 488 -1.89 0.01 -28.15
N ASN A 489 -3.13 0.43 -28.30
CA ASN A 489 -3.48 1.82 -28.60
C ASN A 489 -3.26 2.76 -27.40
N VAL A 490 -3.33 2.22 -26.17
CA VAL A 490 -3.18 2.95 -24.90
C VAL A 490 -2.15 2.22 -24.04
N ALA A 491 -1.21 2.94 -23.46
CA ALA A 491 -0.25 2.35 -22.51
C ALA A 491 -0.96 1.85 -21.24
N PRO A 492 -0.52 0.73 -20.65
CA PRO A 492 -0.99 0.31 -19.33
C PRO A 492 -0.75 1.40 -18.29
N HIS A 493 -1.63 1.49 -17.30
CA HIS A 493 -1.50 2.46 -16.23
C HIS A 493 -0.19 2.25 -15.44
N PRO A 494 0.56 3.31 -15.08
CA PRO A 494 1.88 3.18 -14.41
C PRO A 494 1.89 2.30 -13.16
N SER A 495 0.78 2.23 -12.43
CA SER A 495 0.64 1.35 -11.26
C SER A 495 0.53 -0.14 -11.61
N TYR A 496 0.16 -0.49 -12.85
CA TYR A 496 -0.15 -1.84 -13.30
C TYR A 496 0.43 -2.10 -14.70
N SER A 497 1.71 -1.80 -14.86
CA SER A 497 2.41 -1.90 -16.15
C SER A 497 3.76 -2.63 -16.06
N ALA A 498 4.02 -3.35 -14.96
CA ALA A 498 5.37 -3.84 -14.64
C ALA A 498 5.99 -4.73 -15.73
N GLY A 499 5.20 -5.58 -16.38
CA GLY A 499 5.65 -6.41 -17.51
C GLY A 499 5.67 -5.70 -18.85
N GLY A 500 5.05 -4.51 -18.94
CA GLY A 500 4.85 -3.79 -20.20
C GLY A 500 4.00 -4.55 -21.22
N THR A 501 3.78 -3.96 -22.38
CA THR A 501 3.00 -4.57 -23.48
C THR A 501 3.46 -5.99 -23.88
N PRO A 502 4.79 -6.33 -23.88
CA PRO A 502 5.22 -7.69 -24.20
C PRO A 502 4.69 -8.80 -23.29
N ALA A 503 4.28 -8.49 -22.05
CA ALA A 503 3.68 -9.46 -21.13
C ALA A 503 2.38 -10.08 -21.68
N LEU A 504 1.69 -9.41 -22.61
CA LEU A 504 0.48 -9.95 -23.25
C LEU A 504 0.71 -11.17 -24.16
N ILE A 505 1.96 -11.49 -24.51
CA ILE A 505 2.31 -12.60 -25.41
C ILE A 505 3.66 -13.25 -25.02
N ASN A 506 4.00 -13.28 -23.75
CA ASN A 506 5.28 -13.83 -23.28
C ASN A 506 5.20 -15.32 -22.88
N GLY A 507 4.00 -15.89 -22.91
CA GLY A 507 3.72 -17.28 -22.53
C GLY A 507 3.52 -17.50 -21.03
N ILE A 508 3.54 -16.43 -20.22
CA ILE A 508 3.38 -16.51 -18.75
C ILE A 508 2.06 -15.88 -18.36
N SER A 509 1.22 -16.66 -17.72
CA SER A 509 -0.07 -16.18 -17.22
C SER A 509 0.07 -15.51 -15.86
N GLY A 510 -0.71 -14.46 -15.62
CA GLY A 510 -0.80 -13.78 -14.33
C GLY A 510 -1.43 -14.65 -13.22
N SER A 511 -1.26 -14.25 -11.98
CA SER A 511 -1.78 -14.95 -10.81
C SER A 511 -3.30 -15.05 -10.83
N ASN A 512 -3.84 -16.19 -10.40
CA ASN A 512 -5.29 -16.39 -10.27
C ASN A 512 -5.88 -15.72 -9.02
N THR A 513 -5.04 -15.27 -8.10
CA THR A 513 -5.46 -14.71 -6.81
C THR A 513 -5.07 -13.26 -6.60
N ARG A 514 -4.21 -12.70 -7.46
CA ARG A 514 -3.70 -11.33 -7.35
C ARG A 514 -3.54 -10.71 -8.73
N PHE A 515 -3.84 -9.42 -8.87
CA PHE A 515 -3.67 -8.64 -10.11
C PHE A 515 -2.47 -7.67 -10.04
N GLY A 516 -1.69 -7.69 -8.96
CA GLY A 516 -0.54 -6.82 -8.74
C GLY A 516 0.81 -7.40 -9.19
N ASP A 517 0.80 -8.46 -10.00
CA ASP A 517 2.01 -9.04 -10.58
C ASP A 517 2.41 -8.33 -11.90
N LYS A 518 3.52 -8.76 -12.49
CA LYS A 518 4.03 -8.18 -13.73
C LYS A 518 3.30 -8.66 -14.99
N GLU A 519 2.45 -9.68 -14.90
CA GLU A 519 1.77 -10.28 -16.04
C GLU A 519 0.38 -9.64 -16.26
N TRP A 520 -0.31 -9.20 -15.20
CA TRP A 520 -1.55 -8.48 -15.31
C TRP A 520 -1.33 -7.01 -15.67
N LEU A 521 -1.82 -6.59 -16.84
CA LEU A 521 -1.80 -5.19 -17.27
C LEU A 521 -3.14 -4.52 -17.00
N GLY A 522 -3.12 -3.39 -16.29
CA GLY A 522 -4.31 -2.63 -15.90
C GLY A 522 -4.50 -1.36 -16.72
N PHE A 523 -5.75 -1.11 -17.17
CA PHE A 523 -6.18 0.04 -17.95
C PHE A 523 -7.41 0.67 -17.31
N TRP A 524 -7.41 1.99 -17.09
CA TRP A 524 -8.48 2.65 -16.35
C TRP A 524 -9.49 3.36 -17.24
N GLY A 525 -10.57 2.65 -17.57
CA GLY A 525 -11.70 3.19 -18.35
C GLY A 525 -11.37 3.52 -19.79
N GLU A 526 -10.34 2.86 -20.34
CA GLU A 526 -9.92 3.01 -21.73
C GLU A 526 -10.41 1.82 -22.56
N ASP A 527 -10.88 2.09 -23.80
CA ASP A 527 -11.13 1.06 -24.79
C ASP A 527 -9.81 0.57 -25.37
N LEU A 528 -9.57 -0.73 -25.36
CA LEU A 528 -8.32 -1.31 -25.81
C LEU A 528 -8.41 -1.84 -27.24
N GLU A 529 -7.37 -1.57 -28.00
CA GLU A 529 -7.07 -2.23 -29.26
C GLU A 529 -5.69 -2.88 -29.16
N ILE A 530 -5.64 -4.19 -29.16
CA ILE A 530 -4.41 -4.98 -29.06
C ILE A 530 -4.15 -5.58 -30.43
N THR A 531 -3.02 -5.28 -31.05
CA THR A 531 -2.63 -5.81 -32.35
C THR A 531 -1.42 -6.72 -32.21
N ILE A 532 -1.59 -7.99 -32.56
CA ILE A 532 -0.52 -9.00 -32.63
C ILE A 532 -0.18 -9.21 -34.09
N SER A 533 1.06 -8.96 -34.50
CA SER A 533 1.54 -9.08 -35.88
C SER A 533 2.57 -10.20 -36.01
N PHE A 534 2.30 -11.13 -36.92
CA PHE A 534 3.17 -12.26 -37.21
C PHE A 534 4.16 -11.91 -38.33
N ALA A 535 5.39 -12.41 -38.23
CA ALA A 535 6.39 -12.21 -39.29
C ALA A 535 5.98 -12.82 -40.64
N ASN A 536 5.20 -13.89 -40.62
CA ASN A 536 4.62 -14.56 -41.79
C ASN A 536 3.16 -14.93 -41.49
N PRO A 537 2.30 -15.07 -42.54
CA PRO A 537 0.94 -15.56 -42.35
C PRO A 537 0.92 -16.89 -41.59
N THR A 538 0.25 -16.90 -40.45
CA THR A 538 0.26 -18.00 -39.49
C THR A 538 -1.09 -18.64 -39.39
N LYS A 539 -1.17 -19.97 -39.48
CA LYS A 539 -2.40 -20.74 -39.29
C LYS A 539 -2.77 -20.76 -37.81
N ILE A 540 -3.99 -20.32 -37.48
CA ILE A 540 -4.50 -20.21 -36.12
C ILE A 540 -5.72 -21.10 -35.94
N SER A 541 -5.75 -21.90 -34.89
CA SER A 541 -6.85 -22.79 -34.52
C SER A 541 -7.64 -22.26 -33.32
N LYS A 542 -6.98 -21.52 -32.41
CA LYS A 542 -7.59 -21.01 -31.19
C LYS A 542 -6.91 -19.73 -30.73
N ILE A 543 -7.67 -18.84 -30.14
CA ILE A 543 -7.20 -17.65 -29.43
C ILE A 543 -7.80 -17.70 -28.01
N SER A 544 -6.96 -17.55 -26.99
CA SER A 544 -7.41 -17.52 -25.60
C SER A 544 -6.80 -16.32 -24.88
N THR A 545 -7.55 -15.74 -23.94
CA THR A 545 -7.06 -14.69 -23.03
C THR A 545 -7.89 -14.71 -21.76
N ARG A 546 -7.49 -13.95 -20.75
CA ARG A 546 -8.16 -13.88 -19.46
C ARG A 546 -8.35 -12.43 -19.02
N PHE A 547 -9.43 -12.19 -18.28
CA PHE A 547 -9.68 -10.92 -17.61
C PHE A 547 -9.80 -11.13 -16.11
N TYR A 548 -9.20 -10.23 -15.33
CA TYR A 548 -9.37 -10.21 -13.89
C TYR A 548 -10.65 -9.47 -13.53
N ASN A 549 -11.46 -10.05 -12.65
CA ASN A 549 -12.76 -9.52 -12.24
C ASN A 549 -12.83 -9.48 -10.71
N ALA A 550 -12.65 -8.29 -10.13
CA ALA A 550 -12.69 -8.04 -8.69
C ALA A 550 -13.45 -6.74 -8.45
N ASN A 551 -14.78 -6.84 -8.46
CA ASN A 551 -15.69 -5.70 -8.44
C ASN A 551 -15.49 -4.82 -7.20
N GLY A 552 -15.09 -5.41 -6.07
CA GLY A 552 -14.74 -4.70 -4.84
C GLY A 552 -13.58 -3.71 -4.99
N GLN A 553 -12.74 -3.90 -5.98
CA GLN A 553 -11.59 -3.06 -6.31
C GLN A 553 -11.78 -2.31 -7.64
N TRP A 554 -13.04 -2.20 -8.10
CA TRP A 554 -13.47 -1.55 -9.33
C TRP A 554 -12.93 -2.22 -10.62
N LEU A 555 -12.49 -3.48 -10.51
CA LEU A 555 -12.06 -4.28 -11.65
C LEU A 555 -13.29 -5.01 -12.20
N TYR A 556 -13.66 -4.68 -13.44
CA TYR A 556 -14.81 -5.25 -14.11
C TYR A 556 -14.37 -5.84 -15.46
N ALA A 557 -14.60 -7.14 -15.65
CA ALA A 557 -14.36 -7.76 -16.93
C ALA A 557 -15.20 -7.09 -18.03
N PRO A 558 -14.69 -6.98 -19.27
CA PRO A 558 -15.47 -6.41 -20.38
C PRO A 558 -16.71 -7.25 -20.67
N LYS A 559 -17.74 -6.61 -21.23
CA LYS A 559 -19.01 -7.30 -21.58
C LYS A 559 -18.90 -8.07 -22.89
N GLU A 560 -17.96 -7.68 -23.72
CA GLU A 560 -17.76 -8.23 -25.06
C GLU A 560 -16.35 -7.97 -25.56
N ILE A 561 -15.89 -8.77 -26.52
CA ILE A 561 -14.68 -8.51 -27.30
C ILE A 561 -14.94 -8.77 -28.80
N GLU A 562 -14.20 -8.08 -29.64
CA GLU A 562 -14.19 -8.30 -31.07
C GLU A 562 -12.78 -8.65 -31.55
N ILE A 563 -12.69 -9.55 -32.50
CA ILE A 563 -11.42 -9.98 -33.10
C ILE A 563 -11.45 -9.80 -34.60
N GLN A 564 -10.44 -9.13 -35.13
CA GLN A 564 -10.26 -8.92 -36.58
C GLN A 564 -8.99 -9.62 -37.06
N THR A 565 -9.05 -10.16 -38.26
CA THR A 565 -7.95 -10.81 -38.99
C THR A 565 -7.90 -10.29 -40.42
N ASP A 566 -6.98 -10.80 -41.26
CA ASP A 566 -6.93 -10.51 -42.70
C ASP A 566 -8.26 -10.84 -43.44
N TYR A 567 -9.06 -11.71 -42.88
CA TYR A 567 -10.37 -12.12 -43.44
C TYR A 567 -11.55 -11.29 -42.91
N GLY A 568 -11.29 -10.23 -42.14
CA GLY A 568 -12.30 -9.37 -41.56
C GLY A 568 -12.60 -9.72 -40.10
N LEU A 569 -13.75 -9.26 -39.62
CA LEU A 569 -14.21 -9.48 -38.25
C LEU A 569 -14.67 -10.94 -38.05
N LEU A 570 -14.22 -11.55 -36.97
CA LEU A 570 -14.75 -12.81 -36.46
C LEU A 570 -16.07 -12.57 -35.69
N PRO A 571 -16.87 -13.62 -35.42
CA PRO A 571 -18.07 -13.48 -34.61
C PRO A 571 -17.76 -12.81 -33.27
N LYS A 572 -18.55 -11.82 -32.92
CA LYS A 572 -18.47 -11.09 -31.65
C LYS A 572 -18.64 -12.06 -30.48
N ILE A 573 -17.79 -11.91 -29.44
CA ILE A 573 -17.84 -12.72 -28.24
C ILE A 573 -18.51 -11.88 -27.14
N ASN A 574 -19.68 -12.29 -26.71
CA ASN A 574 -20.35 -11.74 -25.54
C ASN A 574 -19.84 -12.51 -24.29
N LEU A 575 -19.41 -11.78 -23.30
CA LEU A 575 -18.85 -12.34 -22.07
C LEU A 575 -19.93 -12.39 -20.98
N PRO A 576 -20.03 -13.49 -20.22
CA PRO A 576 -21.04 -13.61 -19.18
C PRO A 576 -20.74 -12.66 -18.02
N SER A 577 -21.78 -12.10 -17.43
CA SER A 577 -21.64 -11.50 -16.09
C SER A 577 -21.41 -12.62 -15.09
N THR A 578 -20.31 -12.55 -14.36
CA THR A 578 -19.88 -13.59 -13.42
C THR A 578 -19.25 -12.98 -12.18
N ASN A 579 -19.31 -13.72 -11.06
CA ASN A 579 -18.58 -13.40 -9.83
C ASN A 579 -17.23 -14.15 -9.75
N GLN A 580 -16.85 -14.87 -10.81
CA GLN A 580 -15.52 -15.51 -10.84
C GLN A 580 -14.43 -14.44 -10.94
N THR A 581 -13.36 -14.63 -10.18
CA THR A 581 -12.21 -13.71 -10.17
C THR A 581 -11.50 -13.68 -11.51
N ILE A 582 -11.41 -14.83 -12.19
CA ILE A 582 -10.80 -14.94 -13.52
C ILE A 582 -11.91 -15.30 -14.53
N LEU A 583 -12.01 -14.52 -15.59
CA LEU A 583 -12.87 -14.80 -16.73
C LEU A 583 -12.02 -15.27 -17.90
N ASP A 584 -12.09 -16.55 -18.20
CA ASP A 584 -11.40 -17.17 -19.35
C ASP A 584 -12.20 -16.93 -20.65
N VAL A 585 -11.52 -16.49 -21.69
CA VAL A 585 -12.06 -16.32 -23.03
C VAL A 585 -11.36 -17.29 -23.98
N ASN A 586 -12.12 -18.10 -24.67
CA ASN A 586 -11.62 -19.09 -25.62
C ASN A 586 -12.40 -19.02 -26.94
N LEU A 587 -11.73 -18.70 -28.04
CA LEU A 587 -12.31 -18.65 -29.37
C LEU A 587 -11.64 -19.67 -30.29
N LYS A 588 -12.41 -20.61 -30.79
CA LYS A 588 -11.98 -21.48 -31.89
C LYS A 588 -12.06 -20.73 -33.21
N VAL A 589 -10.95 -20.72 -33.95
CA VAL A 589 -10.82 -20.09 -35.26
C VAL A 589 -10.23 -21.10 -36.24
N GLY A 590 -10.22 -20.83 -37.50
CA GLY A 590 -9.63 -21.74 -38.51
C GLY A 590 -9.10 -20.92 -39.68
N VAL A 591 -8.24 -19.94 -39.38
CA VAL A 591 -7.77 -18.96 -40.36
C VAL A 591 -6.23 -18.95 -40.44
N THR A 592 -5.71 -18.51 -41.59
CA THR A 592 -4.30 -18.19 -41.73
C THR A 592 -4.18 -16.68 -41.89
N THR A 593 -3.56 -16.00 -40.96
CA THR A 593 -3.57 -14.52 -40.92
C THR A 593 -2.17 -13.96 -40.60
N SER A 594 -1.93 -12.72 -41.07
CA SER A 594 -0.69 -11.97 -40.74
C SER A 594 -0.80 -11.16 -39.45
N PHE A 595 -2.04 -10.92 -38.98
CA PHE A 595 -2.28 -10.22 -37.74
C PHE A 595 -3.57 -10.67 -37.04
N ILE A 596 -3.64 -10.40 -35.74
CA ILE A 596 -4.86 -10.46 -34.93
C ILE A 596 -5.01 -9.09 -34.29
N LYS A 597 -6.17 -8.44 -34.44
CA LYS A 597 -6.53 -7.24 -33.69
C LYS A 597 -7.69 -7.58 -32.77
N ILE A 598 -7.51 -7.37 -31.47
CA ILE A 598 -8.50 -7.61 -30.42
C ILE A 598 -8.98 -6.27 -29.91
N SER A 599 -10.27 -5.99 -30.06
CA SER A 599 -10.93 -4.81 -29.49
C SER A 599 -11.65 -5.20 -28.21
N VAL A 600 -11.30 -4.52 -27.13
CA VAL A 600 -11.84 -4.74 -25.77
C VAL A 600 -12.46 -3.43 -25.30
N PRO A 601 -13.77 -3.21 -25.49
CA PRO A 601 -14.44 -2.05 -24.94
C PRO A 601 -14.33 -2.04 -23.40
N SER A 602 -14.08 -0.88 -22.83
CA SER A 602 -14.06 -0.74 -21.37
C SER A 602 -15.47 -1.04 -20.80
N TYR A 603 -15.53 -1.45 -19.54
CA TYR A 603 -16.82 -1.62 -18.87
C TYR A 603 -17.59 -0.28 -18.80
N GLY A 604 -16.87 0.84 -18.83
CA GLY A 604 -17.38 2.21 -18.73
C GLY A 604 -17.51 2.71 -17.29
N ILE A 605 -18.48 3.57 -17.06
CA ILE A 605 -18.81 4.05 -15.72
C ILE A 605 -19.54 2.94 -14.96
N ILE A 606 -19.12 2.70 -13.73
CA ILE A 606 -19.72 1.69 -12.85
C ILE A 606 -21.13 2.17 -12.48
N PRO A 607 -22.19 1.35 -12.73
CA PRO A 607 -23.57 1.72 -12.47
C PRO A 607 -23.88 1.89 -10.98
N ASP A 608 -24.94 2.65 -10.69
CA ASP A 608 -25.50 2.77 -9.35
C ASP A 608 -25.85 1.39 -8.76
N GLY A 609 -25.58 1.22 -7.47
CA GLY A 609 -25.80 -0.04 -6.75
C GLY A 609 -24.66 -1.05 -6.85
N LEU A 610 -23.63 -0.79 -7.65
CA LEU A 610 -22.39 -1.56 -7.68
C LEU A 610 -21.26 -0.83 -6.94
N GLN A 611 -20.31 -1.59 -6.44
CA GLN A 611 -19.17 -1.00 -5.73
C GLN A 611 -18.31 -0.15 -6.68
N GLY A 612 -18.01 1.07 -6.27
CA GLY A 612 -17.33 2.07 -7.11
C GLY A 612 -18.26 2.86 -8.03
N ALA A 613 -19.59 2.82 -7.82
CA ALA A 613 -20.57 3.53 -8.65
C ALA A 613 -20.16 4.99 -8.95
N GLY A 614 -20.35 5.39 -10.21
CA GLY A 614 -19.97 6.72 -10.70
C GLY A 614 -18.50 6.87 -11.14
N ASN A 615 -17.61 5.92 -10.81
CA ASN A 615 -16.23 5.91 -11.27
C ASN A 615 -16.05 5.10 -12.55
N LYS A 616 -14.95 5.31 -13.25
CA LYS A 616 -14.53 4.44 -14.36
C LYS A 616 -14.10 3.07 -13.79
N ALA A 617 -14.46 2.00 -14.49
CA ALA A 617 -13.99 0.67 -14.18
C ALA A 617 -12.56 0.43 -14.70
N TRP A 618 -11.81 -0.41 -13.98
CA TRP A 618 -10.55 -0.97 -14.45
C TRP A 618 -10.80 -2.17 -15.36
N THR A 619 -10.02 -2.30 -16.43
CA THR A 619 -9.89 -3.51 -17.25
C THR A 619 -8.50 -4.10 -17.02
N PHE A 620 -8.43 -5.36 -16.56
CA PHE A 620 -7.18 -6.11 -16.41
C PHE A 620 -7.17 -7.29 -17.35
N ILE A 621 -6.10 -7.40 -18.13
CA ILE A 621 -5.87 -8.47 -19.10
C ILE A 621 -4.44 -9.00 -18.94
N ASP A 622 -4.24 -10.30 -19.12
CA ASP A 622 -2.92 -10.94 -19.14
C ASP A 622 -2.61 -11.60 -20.49
N GLU A 623 -2.06 -12.79 -20.47
CA GLU A 623 -1.56 -13.54 -21.61
C GLU A 623 -2.61 -13.78 -22.72
N ILE A 624 -2.23 -13.57 -23.98
CA ILE A 624 -2.99 -13.88 -25.16
C ILE A 624 -2.35 -15.06 -25.89
N VAL A 625 -2.88 -16.25 -25.62
CA VAL A 625 -2.39 -17.50 -26.20
C VAL A 625 -2.97 -17.71 -27.58
N VAL A 626 -2.12 -17.97 -28.56
CA VAL A 626 -2.49 -18.26 -29.97
C VAL A 626 -2.01 -19.64 -30.38
N GLU A 627 -2.92 -20.58 -30.62
CA GLU A 627 -2.64 -21.96 -31.02
C GLU A 627 -2.78 -22.20 -32.53
#